data_3a431f0cb32de6210003cc66e78d6240
#
_entry.id   3a431f0cb32de6210003cc66e78d6240
#
_cell.length_a   1.000
_cell.length_b   1.000
_cell.length_c   1.000
_cell.angle_alpha   90.00
_cell.angle_beta   90.00
_cell.angle_gamma   90.00
#
_symmetry.space_group_name_H-M   'P 1'
#
loop_
_entity.id
_entity.type
_entity.pdbx_description
1 polymer ?
#
loop_
_entity_poly.entity_id
_entity_poly.type
_entity_poly.pdbx_seq_one_letter_code
_entity_poly.pdbx_strand_id
1 'polypeptide(L)'
;MATIHELHKKLVNKEISAVELTNAVIAHKAKVEPTVHAYLSDSHDRALATAKLVDEAIAKGEAISPLAGIPGAIKDNICIKDEPATCASKMLENFVPPYNASVIERLQDNQFVSLGKLNMDEFAMGGSTENSALAKTTNPWNADCVPGGSSGGSAAAVSSGSAIWALGSDTGGSIRQPASFCGVVGLKPTYGNVSRYGLIAFASSLDQIGPITRDVTDAALVLNAISGHDAKDSTSIPGARVDYTTALVNDVKNLKIGVPKEFFGEGLNSEVRKAMEEAIETYKKLGAEIVEVSLPNSKYALSAYYIIALAEASSNLARYDGVSYGMRVPADNLVDMSTKTRTEGFGPEVQRRILLGTYVLSAGYYDAYYLKALKVRRLIKNEFDEAFSKVDLILTPTAPNTSYKFGEKANDPLAMYLEDICTVPANLAGIPGISIPAGMSSSNLPIGLQLLGPAMGEETLLRAAFTFEQARPDCQLVAPTGEVSI
;
A
#
# COMPACT_ATOMS: atom_id res chain seq x y z
N MET A 1 -8.31 -17.62 -10.64
CA MET A 1 -8.49 -16.28 -10.04
C MET A 1 -8.37 -15.25 -11.14
N ALA A 2 -9.23 -14.23 -11.21
CA ALA A 2 -9.19 -13.24 -12.28
C ALA A 2 -8.04 -12.23 -12.09
N THR A 3 -7.16 -12.08 -13.04
CA THR A 3 -6.05 -11.12 -13.08
C THR A 3 -6.27 -10.09 -14.18
N ILE A 4 -5.63 -8.92 -14.09
CA ILE A 4 -5.75 -7.86 -15.10
C ILE A 4 -5.37 -8.41 -16.49
N HIS A 5 -4.21 -9.06 -16.57
CA HIS A 5 -3.67 -9.52 -17.86
C HIS A 5 -4.51 -10.65 -18.51
N GLU A 6 -5.16 -11.51 -17.70
CA GLU A 6 -6.08 -12.53 -18.21
C GLU A 6 -7.40 -11.91 -18.68
N LEU A 7 -7.96 -11.00 -17.87
CA LEU A 7 -9.20 -10.30 -18.21
C LEU A 7 -9.04 -9.40 -19.42
N HIS A 8 -7.91 -8.69 -19.55
CA HIS A 8 -7.61 -7.90 -20.73
C HIS A 8 -7.61 -8.76 -22.01
N LYS A 9 -7.01 -9.98 -21.98
CA LYS A 9 -7.07 -10.91 -23.10
C LYS A 9 -8.51 -11.30 -23.46
N LYS A 10 -9.35 -11.60 -22.47
CA LYS A 10 -10.76 -11.94 -22.69
C LYS A 10 -11.54 -10.75 -23.30
N LEU A 11 -11.28 -9.50 -22.86
CA LEU A 11 -11.89 -8.30 -23.43
C LEU A 11 -11.48 -8.09 -24.90
N VAL A 12 -10.19 -8.16 -25.20
CA VAL A 12 -9.65 -8.01 -26.59
C VAL A 12 -10.19 -9.10 -27.51
N ASN A 13 -10.30 -10.35 -27.03
CA ASN A 13 -10.85 -11.47 -27.77
C ASN A 13 -12.37 -11.42 -27.87
N LYS A 14 -13.05 -10.46 -27.21
CA LYS A 14 -14.51 -10.35 -27.14
C LYS A 14 -15.20 -11.59 -26.51
N GLU A 15 -14.51 -12.26 -25.61
CA GLU A 15 -15.04 -13.39 -24.83
C GLU A 15 -15.96 -12.91 -23.72
N ILE A 16 -15.73 -11.66 -23.23
CA ILE A 16 -16.55 -10.93 -22.28
C ILE A 16 -16.52 -9.44 -22.63
N SER A 17 -17.57 -8.70 -22.32
CA SER A 17 -17.57 -7.23 -22.39
C SER A 17 -17.11 -6.59 -21.08
N ALA A 18 -16.64 -5.35 -21.13
CA ALA A 18 -16.26 -4.60 -19.94
C ALA A 18 -17.48 -4.34 -19.01
N VAL A 19 -18.67 -4.19 -19.61
CA VAL A 19 -19.93 -4.05 -18.83
C VAL A 19 -20.26 -5.36 -18.11
N GLU A 20 -20.14 -6.53 -18.76
CA GLU A 20 -20.39 -7.83 -18.11
C GLU A 20 -19.39 -8.08 -17.00
N LEU A 21 -18.11 -7.81 -17.24
CA LEU A 21 -17.04 -7.91 -16.22
C LEU A 21 -17.35 -7.02 -15.01
N THR A 22 -17.69 -5.74 -15.26
CA THR A 22 -17.99 -4.78 -14.20
C THR A 22 -19.20 -5.22 -13.37
N ASN A 23 -20.25 -5.68 -14.02
CA ASN A 23 -21.44 -6.19 -13.32
C ASN A 23 -21.12 -7.46 -12.50
N ALA A 24 -20.29 -8.38 -13.02
CA ALA A 24 -19.87 -9.57 -12.29
C ALA A 24 -19.11 -9.23 -11.01
N VAL A 25 -18.18 -8.26 -11.08
CA VAL A 25 -17.41 -7.80 -9.92
C VAL A 25 -18.30 -7.05 -8.92
N ILE A 26 -19.22 -6.19 -9.37
CA ILE A 26 -20.20 -5.51 -8.50
C ILE A 26 -21.10 -6.53 -7.80
N ALA A 27 -21.58 -7.55 -8.52
CA ALA A 27 -22.41 -8.60 -7.93
C ALA A 27 -21.63 -9.44 -6.91
N HIS A 28 -20.37 -9.75 -7.17
CA HIS A 28 -19.50 -10.43 -6.21
C HIS A 28 -19.22 -9.56 -4.98
N LYS A 29 -18.88 -8.29 -5.19
CA LYS A 29 -18.71 -7.30 -4.12
C LYS A 29 -19.93 -7.28 -3.19
N ALA A 30 -21.14 -7.20 -3.74
CA ALA A 30 -22.38 -7.20 -2.94
C ALA A 30 -22.55 -8.45 -2.06
N LYS A 31 -21.93 -9.58 -2.41
CA LYS A 31 -21.96 -10.81 -1.59
C LYS A 31 -20.94 -10.79 -0.46
N VAL A 32 -19.74 -10.24 -0.69
CA VAL A 32 -18.64 -10.33 0.27
C VAL A 32 -18.55 -9.11 1.18
N GLU A 33 -18.99 -7.94 0.70
CA GLU A 33 -18.88 -6.67 1.40
C GLU A 33 -19.60 -6.63 2.77
N PRO A 34 -20.76 -7.31 2.97
CA PRO A 34 -21.38 -7.40 4.29
C PRO A 34 -20.51 -8.05 5.38
N THR A 35 -19.48 -8.78 5.00
CA THR A 35 -18.51 -9.38 5.92
C THR A 35 -17.18 -8.64 5.93
N VAL A 36 -16.69 -8.21 4.74
CA VAL A 36 -15.35 -7.66 4.58
C VAL A 36 -15.29 -6.16 4.93
N HIS A 37 -16.32 -5.39 4.58
CA HIS A 37 -16.40 -3.94 4.81
C HIS A 37 -15.16 -3.19 4.29
N ALA A 38 -14.75 -3.49 3.04
CA ALA A 38 -13.56 -2.88 2.44
C ALA A 38 -13.82 -1.46 1.90
N TYR A 39 -15.08 -1.13 1.56
CA TYR A 39 -15.44 0.13 0.91
C TYR A 39 -16.06 1.15 1.86
N LEU A 40 -15.75 2.43 1.63
CA LEU A 40 -16.39 3.58 2.27
C LEU A 40 -17.40 4.27 1.35
N SER A 41 -17.20 4.19 0.03
CA SER A 41 -18.16 4.70 -0.96
C SER A 41 -18.07 3.92 -2.26
N ASP A 42 -19.15 3.96 -3.02
CA ASP A 42 -19.34 3.26 -4.29
C ASP A 42 -19.40 4.23 -5.46
N SER A 43 -18.87 3.82 -6.63
CA SER A 43 -18.88 4.58 -7.88
C SER A 43 -19.50 3.79 -9.03
N HIS A 44 -20.55 2.99 -8.77
CA HIS A 44 -21.10 2.00 -9.71
C HIS A 44 -21.57 2.64 -11.03
N ASP A 45 -22.25 3.78 -10.99
CA ASP A 45 -22.75 4.45 -12.22
C ASP A 45 -21.59 4.92 -13.10
N ARG A 46 -20.54 5.50 -12.49
CA ARG A 46 -19.32 5.91 -13.18
C ARG A 46 -18.58 4.69 -13.75
N ALA A 47 -18.50 3.62 -12.98
CA ALA A 47 -17.89 2.35 -13.40
C ALA A 47 -18.54 1.80 -14.66
N LEU A 48 -19.87 1.71 -14.68
CA LEU A 48 -20.62 1.21 -15.82
C LEU A 48 -20.56 2.16 -17.03
N ALA A 49 -20.52 3.47 -16.80
CA ALA A 49 -20.34 4.44 -17.88
C ALA A 49 -18.97 4.29 -18.55
N THR A 50 -17.89 4.12 -17.78
CA THR A 50 -16.54 3.88 -18.32
C THR A 50 -16.48 2.53 -19.04
N ALA A 51 -17.05 1.47 -18.48
CA ALA A 51 -17.09 0.15 -19.10
C ALA A 51 -17.75 0.17 -20.48
N LYS A 52 -18.86 0.91 -20.63
CA LYS A 52 -19.53 1.10 -21.94
C LYS A 52 -18.62 1.77 -22.98
N LEU A 53 -17.87 2.80 -22.57
CA LEU A 53 -16.92 3.47 -23.47
C LEU A 53 -15.82 2.52 -23.96
N VAL A 54 -15.35 1.63 -23.09
CA VAL A 54 -14.37 0.60 -23.46
C VAL A 54 -14.98 -0.41 -24.43
N ASP A 55 -16.19 -0.89 -24.20
CA ASP A 55 -16.89 -1.79 -25.12
C ASP A 55 -17.11 -1.15 -26.48
N GLU A 56 -17.43 0.14 -26.54
CA GLU A 56 -17.54 0.90 -27.80
C GLU A 56 -16.20 0.99 -28.55
N ALA A 57 -15.09 1.21 -27.83
CA ALA A 57 -13.74 1.23 -28.42
C ALA A 57 -13.37 -0.15 -28.99
N ILE A 58 -13.61 -1.23 -28.24
CA ILE A 58 -13.38 -2.61 -28.70
C ILE A 58 -14.24 -2.95 -29.93
N ALA A 59 -15.51 -2.50 -29.94
CA ALA A 59 -16.39 -2.73 -31.08
C ALA A 59 -15.89 -2.06 -32.38
N LYS A 60 -15.28 -0.87 -32.24
CA LYS A 60 -14.66 -0.13 -33.35
C LYS A 60 -13.31 -0.70 -33.79
N GLY A 61 -12.76 -1.67 -33.05
CA GLY A 61 -11.43 -2.25 -33.31
C GLY A 61 -10.27 -1.35 -32.85
N GLU A 62 -10.52 -0.43 -31.92
CA GLU A 62 -9.49 0.41 -31.32
C GLU A 62 -8.66 -0.42 -30.33
N ALA A 63 -7.34 -0.16 -30.26
CA ALA A 63 -6.48 -0.79 -29.26
C ALA A 63 -6.79 -0.18 -27.88
N ILE A 64 -6.98 -1.02 -26.87
CA ILE A 64 -7.23 -0.62 -25.49
C ILE A 64 -6.00 -0.84 -24.61
N SER A 65 -5.83 -0.01 -23.58
CA SER A 65 -4.75 -0.21 -22.60
C SER A 65 -5.00 -1.46 -21.75
N PRO A 66 -3.96 -2.05 -21.12
CA PRO A 66 -4.13 -3.24 -20.28
C PRO A 66 -5.10 -3.06 -19.11
N LEU A 67 -5.29 -1.84 -18.63
CA LEU A 67 -6.22 -1.51 -17.52
C LEU A 67 -7.62 -1.10 -18.00
N ALA A 68 -7.81 -0.89 -19.31
CA ALA A 68 -9.09 -0.43 -19.84
C ALA A 68 -10.19 -1.46 -19.58
N GLY A 69 -11.28 -1.01 -18.99
CA GLY A 69 -12.43 -1.84 -18.65
C GLY A 69 -12.22 -2.79 -17.46
N ILE A 70 -11.05 -2.76 -16.79
CA ILE A 70 -10.76 -3.61 -15.65
C ILE A 70 -11.15 -2.92 -14.33
N PRO A 71 -12.06 -3.52 -13.52
CA PRO A 71 -12.53 -2.95 -12.28
C PRO A 71 -11.45 -2.89 -11.19
N GLY A 72 -11.14 -1.68 -10.73
CA GLY A 72 -10.22 -1.40 -9.63
C GLY A 72 -10.83 -0.47 -8.59
N ALA A 73 -10.18 -0.33 -7.44
CA ALA A 73 -10.64 0.52 -6.36
C ALA A 73 -9.48 1.32 -5.71
N ILE A 74 -9.81 2.45 -5.10
CA ILE A 74 -8.82 3.47 -4.73
C ILE A 74 -8.89 3.75 -3.24
N LYS A 75 -7.76 3.69 -2.54
CA LYS A 75 -7.66 4.06 -1.11
C LYS A 75 -8.19 5.46 -0.87
N ASP A 76 -8.90 5.65 0.22
CA ASP A 76 -9.71 6.84 0.46
C ASP A 76 -8.92 8.12 0.78
N ASN A 77 -7.60 8.07 0.84
CA ASN A 77 -6.73 9.25 0.89
C ASN A 77 -6.22 9.73 -0.47
N ILE A 78 -6.62 9.08 -1.58
CA ILE A 78 -6.27 9.50 -2.94
C ILE A 78 -7.48 10.23 -3.54
N CYS A 79 -7.30 11.49 -3.92
CA CYS A 79 -8.37 12.36 -4.42
C CYS A 79 -8.85 11.94 -5.81
N ILE A 80 -10.15 11.68 -5.93
CA ILE A 80 -10.88 11.57 -7.19
C ILE A 80 -11.86 12.74 -7.24
N LYS A 81 -11.81 13.53 -8.29
CA LYS A 81 -12.71 14.66 -8.46
C LYS A 81 -14.17 14.22 -8.38
N ASP A 82 -14.97 14.96 -7.61
CA ASP A 82 -16.39 14.75 -7.40
C ASP A 82 -16.75 13.42 -6.68
N GLU A 83 -15.75 12.74 -6.05
CA GLU A 83 -15.97 11.58 -5.17
C GLU A 83 -15.46 11.88 -3.75
N PRO A 84 -16.05 11.34 -2.68
CA PRO A 84 -15.56 11.56 -1.31
C PRO A 84 -14.09 11.15 -1.14
N ALA A 85 -13.35 11.90 -0.34
CA ALA A 85 -11.99 11.58 0.09
C ALA A 85 -11.87 11.89 1.58
N THR A 86 -12.32 10.93 2.41
CA THR A 86 -12.53 11.13 3.85
C THR A 86 -11.31 10.81 4.68
N CYS A 87 -10.33 10.07 4.14
CA CYS A 87 -9.24 9.48 4.92
C CYS A 87 -9.73 8.63 6.11
N ALA A 88 -10.93 8.06 6.02
CA ALA A 88 -11.60 7.33 7.09
C ALA A 88 -11.71 8.15 8.40
N SER A 89 -11.85 9.48 8.31
CA SER A 89 -11.91 10.45 9.42
C SER A 89 -13.20 11.25 9.40
N LYS A 90 -13.76 11.50 10.58
CA LYS A 90 -14.87 12.46 10.73
C LYS A 90 -14.48 13.87 10.27
N MET A 91 -13.19 14.22 10.37
CA MET A 91 -12.66 15.51 9.95
C MET A 91 -12.94 15.81 8.46
N LEU A 92 -12.91 14.78 7.60
CA LEU A 92 -13.13 14.90 6.16
C LEU A 92 -14.35 14.12 5.65
N GLU A 93 -15.25 13.68 6.53
CA GLU A 93 -16.41 12.84 6.16
C GLU A 93 -17.22 13.41 4.99
N ASN A 94 -17.34 14.74 4.92
CA ASN A 94 -18.08 15.46 3.88
C ASN A 94 -17.17 16.13 2.83
N PHE A 95 -15.89 15.79 2.79
CA PHE A 95 -14.98 16.41 1.83
C PHE A 95 -15.04 15.73 0.47
N VAL A 96 -15.35 16.50 -0.54
CA VAL A 96 -15.34 16.08 -1.95
C VAL A 96 -14.31 16.95 -2.69
N PRO A 97 -13.18 16.38 -3.16
CA PRO A 97 -12.14 17.14 -3.83
C PRO A 97 -12.59 17.68 -5.18
N PRO A 98 -12.24 18.95 -5.52
CA PRO A 98 -12.54 19.54 -6.82
C PRO A 98 -11.54 19.17 -7.93
N TYR A 99 -10.59 18.28 -7.65
CA TYR A 99 -9.49 17.88 -8.54
C TYR A 99 -9.14 16.40 -8.37
N ASN A 100 -8.48 15.84 -9.38
CA ASN A 100 -7.92 14.49 -9.33
C ASN A 100 -6.48 14.49 -8.79
N ALA A 101 -6.09 13.41 -8.13
CA ALA A 101 -4.69 13.06 -7.98
C ALA A 101 -4.08 12.73 -9.35
N SER A 102 -2.78 13.01 -9.54
CA SER A 102 -2.10 12.73 -10.82
C SER A 102 -2.17 11.25 -11.23
N VAL A 103 -2.13 10.34 -10.26
CA VAL A 103 -2.33 8.91 -10.52
C VAL A 103 -3.73 8.61 -11.07
N ILE A 104 -4.75 9.36 -10.64
CA ILE A 104 -6.12 9.20 -11.14
C ILE A 104 -6.26 9.76 -12.56
N GLU A 105 -5.65 10.91 -12.87
CA GLU A 105 -5.61 11.43 -14.24
C GLU A 105 -5.02 10.39 -15.20
N ARG A 106 -3.88 9.79 -14.83
CA ARG A 106 -3.22 8.73 -15.61
C ARG A 106 -4.05 7.46 -15.75
N LEU A 107 -4.74 7.05 -14.69
CA LEU A 107 -5.64 5.89 -14.74
C LEU A 107 -6.87 6.15 -15.61
N GLN A 108 -7.40 7.39 -15.61
CA GLN A 108 -8.49 7.79 -16.49
C GLN A 108 -8.05 7.77 -17.97
N ASP A 109 -6.82 8.21 -18.28
CA ASP A 109 -6.22 8.06 -19.62
C ASP A 109 -6.13 6.60 -20.06
N ASN A 110 -6.00 5.68 -19.10
CA ASN A 110 -6.01 4.23 -19.32
C ASN A 110 -7.41 3.60 -19.23
N GLN A 111 -8.47 4.40 -19.12
CA GLN A 111 -9.87 3.97 -19.09
C GLN A 111 -10.15 2.91 -18.01
N PHE A 112 -9.53 3.05 -16.81
CA PHE A 112 -9.81 2.15 -15.70
C PHE A 112 -11.25 2.30 -15.18
N VAL A 113 -11.82 1.23 -14.70
CA VAL A 113 -13.17 1.22 -14.10
C VAL A 113 -13.05 1.39 -12.59
N SER A 114 -13.47 2.56 -12.07
CA SER A 114 -13.46 2.83 -10.61
C SER A 114 -14.69 2.24 -9.94
N LEU A 115 -14.48 1.33 -8.97
CA LEU A 115 -15.55 0.74 -8.17
C LEU A 115 -15.91 1.55 -6.92
N GLY A 116 -15.04 2.46 -6.48
CA GLY A 116 -15.24 3.28 -5.30
C GLY A 116 -13.99 3.46 -4.44
N LYS A 117 -14.20 3.98 -3.22
CA LYS A 117 -13.16 4.35 -2.27
C LYS A 117 -13.05 3.33 -1.14
N LEU A 118 -11.80 2.97 -0.82
CA LEU A 118 -11.46 1.88 0.08
C LEU A 118 -11.06 2.37 1.48
N ASN A 119 -11.55 1.65 2.50
CA ASN A 119 -11.30 1.94 3.90
C ASN A 119 -9.80 1.87 4.25
N MET A 120 -9.44 2.55 5.31
CA MET A 120 -8.05 2.72 5.75
C MET A 120 -8.00 3.09 7.23
N ASP A 121 -6.83 3.01 7.87
CA ASP A 121 -6.63 3.71 9.14
C ASP A 121 -6.75 5.22 8.94
N GLU A 122 -7.33 5.92 9.89
CA GLU A 122 -7.57 7.36 9.85
C GLU A 122 -6.30 8.14 9.49
N PHE A 123 -6.35 8.95 8.41
CA PHE A 123 -5.21 9.69 7.83
C PHE A 123 -3.96 8.85 7.60
N ALA A 124 -4.13 7.56 7.26
CA ALA A 124 -3.06 6.58 7.09
C ALA A 124 -2.22 6.33 8.36
N MET A 125 -2.76 6.61 9.54
CA MET A 125 -2.11 6.50 10.84
C MET A 125 -2.56 5.25 11.58
N GLY A 126 -1.94 4.12 11.28
CA GLY A 126 -2.21 2.81 11.88
C GLY A 126 -1.57 1.68 11.10
N GLY A 127 -1.77 0.46 11.57
CA GLY A 127 -1.24 -0.77 10.97
C GLY A 127 -2.25 -1.92 10.96
N SER A 128 -3.56 -1.62 11.20
CA SER A 128 -4.59 -2.65 11.33
C SER A 128 -5.93 -2.29 10.68
N THR A 129 -6.11 -1.04 10.27
CA THR A 129 -7.39 -0.45 9.79
C THR A 129 -8.46 -0.37 10.90
N GLU A 130 -8.09 -0.63 12.17
CA GLU A 130 -8.98 -0.45 13.32
C GLU A 130 -9.21 1.01 13.66
N ASN A 131 -8.31 1.93 13.25
CA ASN A 131 -8.42 3.36 13.51
C ASN A 131 -9.36 4.10 12.54
N SER A 132 -10.03 3.40 11.63
CA SER A 132 -11.08 4.00 10.81
C SER A 132 -12.23 4.50 11.68
N ALA A 133 -12.65 5.76 11.47
CA ALA A 133 -13.82 6.33 12.14
C ALA A 133 -15.14 5.93 11.46
N LEU A 134 -15.10 5.34 10.24
CA LEU A 134 -16.26 5.15 9.39
C LEU A 134 -16.67 3.68 9.23
N ALA A 135 -15.73 2.75 9.19
CA ALA A 135 -16.01 1.32 9.01
C ALA A 135 -14.94 0.44 9.64
N LYS A 136 -15.28 -0.82 9.91
CA LYS A 136 -14.36 -1.84 10.40
C LYS A 136 -14.14 -2.90 9.31
N THR A 137 -13.01 -2.85 8.65
CA THR A 137 -12.65 -3.84 7.62
C THR A 137 -12.11 -5.12 8.26
N THR A 138 -12.58 -6.28 7.82
CA THR A 138 -12.10 -7.58 8.29
C THR A 138 -11.14 -8.23 7.29
N ASN A 139 -10.34 -9.16 7.78
CA ASN A 139 -9.46 -9.96 6.94
C ASN A 139 -10.27 -11.03 6.18
N PRO A 140 -10.18 -11.11 4.83
CA PRO A 140 -10.92 -12.10 4.04
C PRO A 140 -10.58 -13.57 4.36
N TRP A 141 -9.47 -13.84 5.01
CA TRP A 141 -9.07 -15.17 5.46
C TRP A 141 -9.71 -15.57 6.79
N ASN A 142 -9.92 -14.59 7.67
CA ASN A 142 -10.54 -14.79 8.98
C ASN A 142 -11.18 -13.47 9.45
N ALA A 143 -12.48 -13.40 9.50
CA ALA A 143 -13.24 -12.20 9.87
C ALA A 143 -12.98 -11.71 11.32
N ASP A 144 -12.40 -12.54 12.19
CA ASP A 144 -12.00 -12.13 13.54
C ASP A 144 -10.64 -11.40 13.56
N CYS A 145 -9.92 -11.40 12.42
CA CYS A 145 -8.58 -10.84 12.31
C CYS A 145 -8.57 -9.52 11.53
N VAL A 146 -7.55 -8.71 11.79
CA VAL A 146 -7.33 -7.44 11.10
C VAL A 146 -6.80 -7.67 9.68
N PRO A 147 -7.14 -6.83 8.69
CA PRO A 147 -6.59 -6.93 7.33
C PRO A 147 -5.17 -6.35 7.22
N GLY A 148 -4.63 -5.81 8.32
CA GLY A 148 -3.47 -4.94 8.28
C GLY A 148 -3.84 -3.50 7.93
N GLY A 149 -2.83 -2.63 7.80
CA GLY A 149 -3.02 -1.21 7.51
C GLY A 149 -1.73 -0.46 7.18
N SER A 150 -1.91 0.78 6.81
CA SER A 150 -3.17 1.54 6.76
C SER A 150 -4.01 1.28 5.50
N SER A 151 -3.54 0.53 4.48
CA SER A 151 -4.33 0.20 3.26
C SER A 151 -5.08 -1.13 3.41
N GLY A 152 -5.69 -1.39 4.58
CA GLY A 152 -6.38 -2.66 4.85
C GLY A 152 -7.58 -2.89 3.95
N GLY A 153 -8.38 -1.86 3.67
CA GLY A 153 -9.47 -1.94 2.70
C GLY A 153 -8.98 -2.31 1.30
N SER A 154 -7.83 -1.75 0.86
CA SER A 154 -7.25 -2.07 -0.45
C SER A 154 -6.80 -3.52 -0.54
N ALA A 155 -6.11 -4.03 0.47
CA ALA A 155 -5.66 -5.42 0.50
C ALA A 155 -6.85 -6.39 0.63
N ALA A 156 -7.82 -6.08 1.48
CA ALA A 156 -9.02 -6.89 1.68
C ALA A 156 -9.90 -6.94 0.42
N ALA A 157 -10.06 -5.82 -0.30
CA ALA A 157 -10.83 -5.78 -1.54
C ALA A 157 -10.24 -6.69 -2.62
N VAL A 158 -8.92 -6.64 -2.81
CA VAL A 158 -8.22 -7.50 -3.77
C VAL A 158 -8.27 -8.96 -3.32
N SER A 159 -8.00 -9.24 -2.06
CA SER A 159 -8.00 -10.59 -1.50
C SER A 159 -9.38 -11.24 -1.58
N SER A 160 -10.46 -10.49 -1.29
CA SER A 160 -11.84 -11.00 -1.36
C SER A 160 -12.39 -11.05 -2.79
N GLY A 161 -11.73 -10.48 -3.79
CA GLY A 161 -12.23 -10.37 -5.16
C GLY A 161 -13.27 -9.27 -5.37
N SER A 162 -13.53 -8.42 -4.40
CA SER A 162 -14.42 -7.27 -4.57
C SER A 162 -13.81 -6.15 -5.43
N ALA A 163 -12.50 -6.22 -5.70
CA ALA A 163 -11.79 -5.49 -6.75
C ALA A 163 -10.75 -6.41 -7.39
N ILE A 164 -10.46 -6.22 -8.69
CA ILE A 164 -9.41 -6.97 -9.38
C ILE A 164 -8.03 -6.48 -8.94
N TRP A 165 -7.89 -5.19 -8.74
CA TRP A 165 -6.70 -4.50 -8.24
C TRP A 165 -7.08 -3.27 -7.44
N ALA A 166 -6.14 -2.73 -6.66
CA ALA A 166 -6.35 -1.52 -5.89
C ALA A 166 -5.10 -0.64 -5.86
N LEU A 167 -5.28 0.65 -5.57
CA LEU A 167 -4.21 1.52 -5.09
C LEU A 167 -4.23 1.62 -3.56
N GLY A 168 -3.03 1.58 -2.99
CA GLY A 168 -2.76 1.92 -1.60
C GLY A 168 -1.80 3.09 -1.47
N SER A 169 -1.46 3.45 -0.23
CA SER A 169 -0.36 4.36 0.11
C SER A 169 0.49 3.75 1.21
N ASP A 170 1.80 3.98 1.16
CA ASP A 170 2.79 3.38 2.06
C ASP A 170 3.71 4.47 2.60
N THR A 171 3.64 4.69 3.90
CA THR A 171 4.47 5.65 4.63
C THR A 171 5.51 4.94 5.50
N GLY A 172 5.14 3.78 6.04
CA GLY A 172 5.98 2.93 6.89
C GLY A 172 5.80 1.43 6.64
N GLY A 173 5.02 1.04 5.61
CA GLY A 173 4.67 -0.35 5.32
C GLY A 173 3.23 -0.53 4.88
N SER A 174 2.47 0.56 4.79
CA SER A 174 1.00 0.53 4.67
C SER A 174 0.44 0.03 3.32
N ILE A 175 1.26 -0.41 2.39
CA ILE A 175 0.91 -1.25 1.23
C ILE A 175 1.35 -2.69 1.48
N ARG A 176 2.63 -2.87 1.87
CA ARG A 176 3.31 -4.15 1.96
C ARG A 176 2.78 -5.00 3.11
N GLN A 177 2.61 -4.42 4.30
CA GLN A 177 2.14 -5.14 5.49
C GLN A 177 0.70 -5.64 5.30
N PRO A 178 -0.32 -4.83 4.90
CA PRO A 178 -1.66 -5.37 4.66
C PRO A 178 -1.70 -6.35 3.47
N ALA A 179 -0.86 -6.19 2.44
CA ALA A 179 -0.71 -7.19 1.38
C ALA A 179 -0.24 -8.54 1.93
N SER A 180 0.74 -8.54 2.83
CA SER A 180 1.19 -9.75 3.55
C SER A 180 0.06 -10.41 4.35
N PHE A 181 -0.70 -9.62 5.12
CA PHE A 181 -1.77 -10.13 5.99
C PHE A 181 -2.99 -10.65 5.20
N CYS A 182 -3.21 -10.12 4.00
CA CYS A 182 -4.32 -10.53 3.14
C CYS A 182 -3.93 -11.51 2.03
N GLY A 183 -2.63 -11.89 1.92
CA GLY A 183 -2.16 -12.87 0.93
C GLY A 183 -2.22 -12.38 -0.51
N VAL A 184 -1.89 -11.12 -0.74
CA VAL A 184 -1.84 -10.46 -2.05
C VAL A 184 -0.48 -9.81 -2.30
N VAL A 185 -0.22 -9.34 -3.51
CA VAL A 185 0.99 -8.61 -3.88
C VAL A 185 0.82 -7.13 -3.56
N GLY A 186 1.80 -6.53 -2.87
CA GLY A 186 1.82 -5.09 -2.57
C GLY A 186 3.16 -4.48 -2.91
N LEU A 187 3.18 -3.53 -3.84
CA LEU A 187 4.41 -2.87 -4.29
C LEU A 187 4.45 -1.40 -3.86
N LYS A 188 5.44 -1.07 -3.06
CA LYS A 188 5.83 0.33 -2.78
C LYS A 188 6.96 0.71 -3.73
N PRO A 189 6.74 1.61 -4.70
CA PRO A 189 7.81 2.07 -5.59
C PRO A 189 8.85 2.92 -4.85
N THR A 190 9.94 3.25 -5.52
CA THR A 190 10.92 4.25 -5.09
C THR A 190 10.20 5.56 -4.78
N TYR A 191 10.60 6.23 -3.68
CA TYR A 191 10.04 7.53 -3.31
C TYR A 191 10.22 8.53 -4.46
N GLY A 192 9.11 9.11 -4.92
CA GLY A 192 9.08 10.06 -6.03
C GLY A 192 8.95 9.44 -7.44
N ASN A 193 8.95 8.11 -7.58
CA ASN A 193 8.68 7.44 -8.86
C ASN A 193 7.19 7.55 -9.27
N VAL A 194 6.30 7.61 -8.30
CA VAL A 194 4.87 7.90 -8.49
C VAL A 194 4.55 9.22 -7.81
N SER A 195 3.87 10.13 -8.52
CA SER A 195 3.47 11.44 -7.99
C SER A 195 2.59 11.32 -6.75
N ARG A 196 2.82 12.20 -5.79
CA ARG A 196 2.01 12.39 -4.57
C ARG A 196 0.98 13.53 -4.71
N TYR A 197 0.92 14.21 -5.86
CA TYR A 197 -0.10 15.25 -6.07
C TYR A 197 -1.50 14.65 -5.96
N GLY A 198 -2.31 15.20 -5.06
CA GLY A 198 -3.65 14.72 -4.76
C GLY A 198 -3.72 13.53 -3.81
N LEU A 199 -2.59 13.09 -3.24
CA LEU A 199 -2.54 12.23 -2.05
C LEU A 199 -2.68 13.12 -0.81
N ILE A 200 -3.67 12.85 0.05
CA ILE A 200 -3.80 13.53 1.34
C ILE A 200 -2.66 13.08 2.24
N ALA A 201 -1.81 14.02 2.64
CA ALA A 201 -0.53 13.72 3.24
C ALA A 201 -0.63 13.26 4.70
N PHE A 202 0.08 12.17 5.01
CA PHE A 202 0.49 11.82 6.37
C PHE A 202 1.89 12.38 6.67
N ALA A 203 2.93 11.85 6.04
CA ALA A 203 4.32 12.28 6.20
C ALA A 203 4.96 12.53 4.83
N SER A 204 5.10 13.79 4.45
CA SER A 204 5.43 14.22 3.09
C SER A 204 6.75 13.68 2.56
N SER A 205 7.74 13.39 3.43
CA SER A 205 9.04 12.84 3.05
C SER A 205 9.08 11.31 2.95
N LEU A 206 7.94 10.63 3.19
CA LEU A 206 7.84 9.18 3.29
C LEU A 206 6.69 8.60 2.46
N ASP A 207 5.58 9.32 2.32
CA ASP A 207 4.36 8.83 1.64
C ASP A 207 4.64 8.45 0.19
N GLN A 208 4.11 7.28 -0.23
CA GLN A 208 4.20 6.80 -1.61
C GLN A 208 2.94 6.03 -1.99
N ILE A 209 2.38 6.31 -3.18
CA ILE A 209 1.27 5.53 -3.76
C ILE A 209 1.86 4.31 -4.47
N GLY A 210 1.16 3.17 -4.41
CA GLY A 210 1.54 1.98 -5.16
C GLY A 210 0.42 0.97 -5.28
N PRO A 211 0.59 -0.05 -6.16
CA PRO A 211 -0.40 -1.06 -6.44
C PRO A 211 -0.51 -2.14 -5.35
N ILE A 212 -1.74 -2.65 -5.22
CA ILE A 212 -2.06 -3.91 -4.54
C ILE A 212 -2.82 -4.77 -5.55
N THR A 213 -2.30 -5.98 -5.83
CA THR A 213 -2.76 -6.83 -6.92
C THR A 213 -2.73 -8.31 -6.53
N ARG A 214 -3.25 -9.16 -7.39
CA ARG A 214 -3.27 -10.61 -7.18
C ARG A 214 -1.92 -11.26 -7.47
N ASP A 215 -1.22 -10.78 -8.49
CA ASP A 215 0.08 -11.29 -8.94
C ASP A 215 1.05 -10.16 -9.28
N VAL A 216 2.29 -10.54 -9.54
CA VAL A 216 3.38 -9.63 -9.86
C VAL A 216 3.22 -9.01 -11.24
N THR A 217 2.62 -9.72 -12.19
CA THR A 217 2.35 -9.20 -13.53
C THR A 217 1.41 -8.01 -13.49
N ASP A 218 0.33 -8.13 -12.72
CA ASP A 218 -0.64 -7.05 -12.54
C ASP A 218 -0.01 -5.86 -11.78
N ALA A 219 0.88 -6.12 -10.81
CA ALA A 219 1.61 -5.04 -10.12
C ALA A 219 2.47 -4.21 -11.08
N ALA A 220 3.13 -4.86 -12.05
CA ALA A 220 3.90 -4.19 -13.09
C ALA A 220 2.99 -3.37 -14.02
N LEU A 221 1.84 -3.92 -14.44
CA LEU A 221 0.87 -3.22 -15.29
C LEU A 221 0.30 -1.96 -14.62
N VAL A 222 -0.09 -2.06 -13.35
CA VAL A 222 -0.60 -0.90 -12.60
C VAL A 222 0.52 0.11 -12.37
N LEU A 223 1.75 -0.32 -12.05
CA LEU A 223 2.89 0.58 -11.90
C LEU A 223 3.19 1.34 -13.20
N ASN A 224 3.14 0.68 -14.35
CA ASN A 224 3.26 1.33 -15.67
C ASN A 224 2.27 2.47 -15.85
N ALA A 225 1.03 2.25 -15.43
CA ALA A 225 -0.02 3.25 -15.60
C ALA A 225 0.18 4.48 -14.70
N ILE A 226 0.67 4.30 -13.46
CA ILE A 226 0.73 5.38 -12.46
C ILE A 226 2.10 6.06 -12.33
N SER A 227 3.20 5.42 -12.77
CA SER A 227 4.58 5.94 -12.62
C SER A 227 4.93 7.05 -13.62
N GLY A 228 6.02 7.75 -13.33
CA GLY A 228 6.64 8.76 -14.19
C GLY A 228 6.57 10.19 -13.64
N HIS A 229 7.36 11.08 -14.25
CA HIS A 229 7.53 12.45 -13.79
C HIS A 229 6.21 13.27 -13.81
N ASP A 230 6.04 14.09 -12.78
CA ASP A 230 4.90 15.01 -12.63
C ASP A 230 5.39 16.37 -12.11
N ALA A 231 5.20 17.41 -12.92
CA ALA A 231 5.55 18.79 -12.57
C ALA A 231 4.73 19.38 -11.40
N LYS A 232 3.59 18.75 -11.05
CA LYS A 232 2.75 19.15 -9.90
C LYS A 232 3.33 18.66 -8.56
N ASP A 233 4.29 17.72 -8.57
CA ASP A 233 4.97 17.21 -7.38
C ASP A 233 6.47 17.47 -7.46
N SER A 234 6.97 18.40 -6.63
CA SER A 234 8.37 18.78 -6.59
C SER A 234 9.33 17.65 -6.18
N THR A 235 8.80 16.56 -5.61
CA THR A 235 9.59 15.38 -5.24
C THR A 235 9.57 14.30 -6.32
N SER A 236 8.79 14.48 -7.39
CA SER A 236 8.71 13.54 -8.50
C SER A 236 10.04 13.45 -9.26
N ILE A 237 10.54 12.23 -9.43
CA ILE A 237 11.82 11.97 -10.09
C ILE A 237 11.68 12.26 -11.59
N PRO A 238 12.56 13.14 -12.17
CA PRO A 238 12.57 13.34 -13.61
C PRO A 238 13.12 12.11 -14.34
N GLY A 239 12.57 11.80 -15.51
CA GLY A 239 13.03 10.70 -16.34
C GLY A 239 11.97 10.23 -17.33
N ALA A 240 12.35 9.32 -18.24
CA ALA A 240 11.44 8.65 -19.12
C ALA A 240 10.62 7.61 -18.37
N ARG A 241 9.41 7.32 -18.86
CA ARG A 241 8.61 6.20 -18.37
C ARG A 241 9.30 4.88 -18.71
N VAL A 242 9.32 3.98 -17.74
CA VAL A 242 9.83 2.60 -17.90
C VAL A 242 8.64 1.68 -18.15
N ASP A 243 8.80 0.72 -19.03
CA ASP A 243 7.85 -0.38 -19.14
C ASP A 243 8.30 -1.56 -18.25
N TYR A 244 7.75 -1.61 -17.07
CA TYR A 244 8.09 -2.61 -16.05
C TYR A 244 7.69 -4.04 -16.44
N THR A 245 6.80 -4.22 -17.44
CA THR A 245 6.43 -5.58 -17.92
C THR A 245 7.58 -6.25 -18.64
N THR A 246 8.52 -5.49 -19.22
CA THR A 246 9.71 -6.04 -19.86
C THR A 246 10.66 -6.74 -18.88
N ALA A 247 10.54 -6.42 -17.59
CA ALA A 247 11.32 -7.05 -16.53
C ALA A 247 10.75 -8.41 -16.06
N LEU A 248 9.55 -8.80 -16.50
CA LEU A 248 8.90 -10.05 -16.11
C LEU A 248 9.52 -11.26 -16.82
N VAL A 249 10.79 -11.48 -16.56
CA VAL A 249 11.58 -12.60 -17.08
C VAL A 249 11.76 -13.62 -15.96
N ASN A 250 11.38 -14.88 -16.24
CA ASN A 250 11.48 -15.98 -15.27
C ASN A 250 12.93 -16.50 -15.18
N ASP A 251 13.82 -15.67 -14.66
CA ASP A 251 15.24 -15.99 -14.47
C ASP A 251 15.87 -15.09 -13.40
N VAL A 252 16.43 -15.68 -12.37
CA VAL A 252 17.20 -15.01 -11.30
C VAL A 252 18.63 -15.53 -11.22
N LYS A 253 19.08 -16.26 -12.25
CA LYS A 253 20.44 -16.80 -12.26
C LYS A 253 21.47 -15.67 -12.14
N ASN A 254 22.42 -15.89 -11.23
CA ASN A 254 23.47 -14.94 -10.86
C ASN A 254 23.01 -13.63 -10.18
N LEU A 255 21.72 -13.45 -9.90
CA LEU A 255 21.30 -12.37 -9.02
C LEU A 255 21.84 -12.63 -7.59
N LYS A 256 22.40 -11.59 -6.97
CA LYS A 256 22.84 -11.61 -5.58
C LYS A 256 21.73 -11.09 -4.68
N ILE A 257 21.24 -11.96 -3.79
CA ILE A 257 20.18 -11.62 -2.84
C ILE A 257 20.77 -11.57 -1.44
N GLY A 258 20.77 -10.38 -0.86
CA GLY A 258 21.23 -10.12 0.50
C GLY A 258 20.21 -10.58 1.54
N VAL A 259 20.66 -11.25 2.59
CA VAL A 259 19.82 -11.62 3.73
C VAL A 259 20.40 -10.95 4.97
N PRO A 260 19.74 -9.90 5.50
CA PRO A 260 20.24 -9.18 6.67
C PRO A 260 19.88 -9.94 7.96
N LYS A 261 20.89 -10.31 8.72
CA LYS A 261 20.74 -11.09 9.96
C LYS A 261 19.84 -10.42 11.01
N GLU A 262 19.76 -9.10 11.00
CA GLU A 262 18.99 -8.31 11.96
C GLU A 262 17.49 -8.53 11.84
N PHE A 263 16.98 -8.98 10.68
CA PHE A 263 15.56 -9.26 10.45
C PHE A 263 15.17 -10.70 10.81
N PHE A 264 16.16 -11.54 11.17
CA PHE A 264 15.98 -12.94 11.57
C PHE A 264 16.31 -13.16 13.05
N GLY A 265 16.29 -12.11 13.88
CA GLY A 265 16.57 -12.11 15.30
C GLY A 265 15.43 -12.63 16.18
N GLU A 266 15.52 -12.34 17.47
CA GLU A 266 14.45 -12.59 18.45
C GLU A 266 13.20 -11.78 18.10
N GLY A 267 12.00 -12.35 18.36
CA GLY A 267 10.72 -11.71 18.06
C GLY A 267 10.12 -12.05 16.68
N LEU A 268 10.89 -12.69 15.79
CA LEU A 268 10.33 -13.21 14.54
C LEU A 268 9.56 -14.52 14.80
N ASN A 269 8.29 -14.57 14.44
CA ASN A 269 7.45 -15.76 14.53
C ASN A 269 8.12 -16.95 13.81
N SER A 270 8.06 -18.14 14.42
CA SER A 270 8.75 -19.34 13.90
C SER A 270 8.21 -19.80 12.54
N GLU A 271 6.91 -19.62 12.27
CA GLU A 271 6.30 -19.98 10.98
C GLU A 271 6.72 -18.99 9.89
N VAL A 272 6.79 -17.69 10.22
CA VAL A 272 7.33 -16.65 9.33
C VAL A 272 8.79 -16.95 9.02
N ARG A 273 9.61 -17.26 10.02
CA ARG A 273 11.01 -17.67 9.85
C ARG A 273 11.14 -18.84 8.87
N LYS A 274 10.35 -19.90 9.09
CA LYS A 274 10.34 -21.09 8.23
C LYS A 274 9.99 -20.74 6.79
N ALA A 275 8.97 -19.92 6.56
CA ALA A 275 8.59 -19.48 5.22
C ALA A 275 9.72 -18.69 4.52
N MET A 276 10.45 -17.84 5.26
CA MET A 276 11.61 -17.11 4.74
C MET A 276 12.77 -18.07 4.40
N GLU A 277 13.04 -19.06 5.22
CA GLU A 277 14.06 -20.09 4.97
C GLU A 277 13.71 -20.88 3.69
N GLU A 278 12.46 -21.28 3.52
CA GLU A 278 11.98 -21.93 2.29
C GLU A 278 12.10 -21.02 1.05
N ALA A 279 11.82 -19.72 1.18
CA ALA A 279 11.98 -18.77 0.11
C ALA A 279 13.46 -18.61 -0.30
N ILE A 280 14.37 -18.51 0.66
CA ILE A 280 15.82 -18.46 0.44
C ILE A 280 16.30 -19.72 -0.31
N GLU A 281 15.86 -20.90 0.12
CA GLU A 281 16.23 -22.16 -0.56
C GLU A 281 15.62 -22.24 -1.97
N THR A 282 14.44 -21.66 -2.19
CA THR A 282 13.83 -21.54 -3.52
C THR A 282 14.71 -20.70 -4.45
N TYR A 283 15.15 -19.51 -4.02
CA TYR A 283 16.05 -18.67 -4.82
C TYR A 283 17.40 -19.34 -5.10
N LYS A 284 17.99 -20.06 -4.14
CA LYS A 284 19.21 -20.85 -4.37
C LYS A 284 19.02 -21.90 -5.47
N LYS A 285 17.91 -22.64 -5.42
CA LYS A 285 17.59 -23.66 -6.44
C LYS A 285 17.39 -23.06 -7.82
N LEU A 286 16.90 -21.82 -7.90
CA LEU A 286 16.74 -21.05 -9.12
C LEU A 286 18.04 -20.41 -9.64
N GLY A 287 19.16 -20.57 -8.91
CA GLY A 287 20.48 -20.13 -9.32
C GLY A 287 20.86 -18.73 -8.86
N ALA A 288 20.12 -18.13 -7.93
CA ALA A 288 20.52 -16.90 -7.26
C ALA A 288 21.63 -17.18 -6.23
N GLU A 289 22.53 -16.22 -6.04
CA GLU A 289 23.55 -16.22 -5.00
C GLU A 289 22.97 -15.57 -3.74
N ILE A 290 22.97 -16.31 -2.61
CA ILE A 290 22.53 -15.77 -1.32
C ILE A 290 23.73 -15.26 -0.55
N VAL A 291 23.69 -13.98 -0.16
CA VAL A 291 24.79 -13.28 0.52
C VAL A 291 24.30 -12.79 1.88
N GLU A 292 25.01 -13.11 2.94
CA GLU A 292 24.74 -12.50 4.24
C GLU A 292 25.13 -11.02 4.21
N VAL A 293 24.23 -10.14 4.63
CA VAL A 293 24.48 -8.69 4.77
C VAL A 293 24.10 -8.25 6.19
N SER A 294 24.54 -7.06 6.57
CA SER A 294 24.22 -6.50 7.90
C SER A 294 23.72 -5.06 7.77
N LEU A 295 22.64 -4.77 8.47
CA LEU A 295 21.97 -3.45 8.54
C LEU A 295 21.84 -3.04 10.03
N PRO A 296 22.96 -2.79 10.75
CA PRO A 296 22.97 -2.64 12.20
C PRO A 296 22.19 -1.44 12.74
N ASN A 297 21.98 -0.39 11.92
CA ASN A 297 21.14 0.75 12.31
C ASN A 297 19.64 0.52 12.09
N SER A 298 19.22 -0.59 11.48
CA SER A 298 17.81 -0.94 11.33
C SER A 298 17.08 -1.00 12.67
N LYS A 299 17.75 -1.36 13.76
CA LYS A 299 17.21 -1.32 15.14
C LYS A 299 16.72 0.07 15.59
N TYR A 300 17.21 1.14 14.97
CA TYR A 300 16.77 2.51 15.25
C TYR A 300 15.70 3.01 14.28
N ALA A 301 15.36 2.23 13.25
CA ALA A 301 14.49 2.67 12.17
C ALA A 301 13.10 3.03 12.69
N LEU A 302 12.51 2.19 13.54
CA LEU A 302 11.19 2.43 14.10
C LEU A 302 11.14 3.75 14.90
N SER A 303 12.10 3.97 15.78
CA SER A 303 12.19 5.21 16.58
C SER A 303 12.41 6.44 15.69
N ALA A 304 13.30 6.37 14.69
CA ALA A 304 13.56 7.48 13.76
C ALA A 304 12.31 7.78 12.92
N TYR A 305 11.62 6.75 12.45
CA TYR A 305 10.39 6.87 11.67
C TYR A 305 9.30 7.60 12.47
N TYR A 306 9.00 7.14 13.70
CA TYR A 306 7.94 7.77 14.49
C TYR A 306 8.26 9.21 14.87
N ILE A 307 9.53 9.56 15.08
CA ILE A 307 9.90 10.96 15.30
C ILE A 307 9.66 11.79 14.03
N ILE A 308 10.13 11.34 12.86
CA ILE A 308 10.01 12.09 11.60
C ILE A 308 8.54 12.15 11.15
N ALA A 309 7.87 11.00 11.09
CA ALA A 309 6.50 10.91 10.60
C ALA A 309 5.52 11.71 11.47
N LEU A 310 5.66 11.69 12.81
CA LEU A 310 4.79 12.44 13.71
C LEU A 310 5.05 13.95 13.60
N ALA A 311 6.30 14.37 13.46
CA ALA A 311 6.64 15.77 13.23
C ALA A 311 6.00 16.29 11.94
N GLU A 312 6.12 15.55 10.85
CA GLU A 312 5.51 15.90 9.55
C GLU A 312 3.98 15.85 9.60
N ALA A 313 3.39 14.86 10.29
CA ALA A 313 1.96 14.75 10.50
C ALA A 313 1.38 15.97 11.23
N SER A 314 2.03 16.42 12.30
CA SER A 314 1.57 17.60 13.06
C SER A 314 1.52 18.84 12.18
N SER A 315 2.48 19.01 11.27
CA SER A 315 2.50 20.12 10.29
C SER A 315 1.47 19.93 9.19
N ASN A 316 1.37 18.72 8.61
CA ASN A 316 0.44 18.43 7.52
C ASN A 316 -1.03 18.54 7.95
N LEU A 317 -1.37 18.08 9.17
CA LEU A 317 -2.73 18.11 9.67
C LEU A 317 -3.09 19.45 10.37
N ALA A 318 -2.19 20.43 10.42
CA ALA A 318 -2.47 21.78 10.94
C ALA A 318 -3.54 22.51 10.10
N ARG A 319 -3.69 22.16 8.82
CA ARG A 319 -4.68 22.73 7.89
C ARG A 319 -6.14 22.42 8.25
N TYR A 320 -6.38 21.39 9.05
CA TYR A 320 -7.72 21.00 9.50
C TYR A 320 -8.06 21.73 10.81
N ASP A 321 -8.42 22.97 10.68
CA ASP A 321 -8.62 23.92 11.79
C ASP A 321 -10.09 24.38 11.97
N GLY A 322 -10.98 23.86 11.10
CA GLY A 322 -12.40 24.26 11.06
C GLY A 322 -12.68 25.51 10.25
N VAL A 323 -11.70 26.08 9.52
CA VAL A 323 -11.87 27.33 8.76
C VAL A 323 -12.05 27.07 7.25
N SER A 324 -11.08 26.41 6.60
CA SER A 324 -11.01 26.36 5.15
C SER A 324 -11.89 25.27 4.54
N TYR A 325 -11.84 24.04 5.08
CA TYR A 325 -12.61 22.88 4.59
C TYR A 325 -12.59 21.77 5.65
N GLY A 326 -13.43 20.76 5.46
CA GLY A 326 -13.62 19.67 6.42
C GLY A 326 -14.63 20.03 7.52
N MET A 327 -14.61 19.25 8.59
CA MET A 327 -15.49 19.44 9.74
C MET A 327 -15.30 20.80 10.40
N ARG A 328 -16.40 21.40 10.88
CA ARG A 328 -16.40 22.62 11.69
C ARG A 328 -17.41 22.49 12.82
N VAL A 329 -16.94 22.61 14.05
CA VAL A 329 -17.78 22.68 15.25
C VAL A 329 -17.95 24.16 15.64
N PRO A 330 -19.17 24.70 15.67
CA PRO A 330 -19.41 26.10 16.05
C PRO A 330 -18.97 26.39 17.48
N ALA A 331 -18.38 27.58 17.69
CA ALA A 331 -18.02 28.10 19.01
C ALA A 331 -18.00 29.64 18.99
N ASP A 332 -17.92 30.25 20.19
CA ASP A 332 -18.01 31.70 20.33
C ASP A 332 -16.77 32.46 19.83
N ASN A 333 -15.64 31.78 19.76
CA ASN A 333 -14.38 32.34 19.27
C ASN A 333 -13.58 31.30 18.47
N LEU A 334 -12.56 31.77 17.73
CA LEU A 334 -11.74 30.97 16.82
C LEU A 334 -10.97 29.86 17.55
N VAL A 335 -10.43 30.14 18.74
CA VAL A 335 -9.63 29.16 19.50
C VAL A 335 -10.50 27.99 19.95
N ASP A 336 -11.66 28.27 20.52
CA ASP A 336 -12.61 27.25 20.97
C ASP A 336 -13.17 26.47 19.77
N MET A 337 -13.47 27.15 18.66
CA MET A 337 -13.92 26.50 17.43
C MET A 337 -12.87 25.52 16.92
N SER A 338 -11.62 25.93 16.78
CA SER A 338 -10.54 25.07 16.30
C SER A 338 -10.28 23.91 17.28
N THR A 339 -10.26 24.18 18.59
CA THR A 339 -10.07 23.16 19.61
C THR A 339 -11.17 22.11 19.57
N LYS A 340 -12.43 22.51 19.59
CA LYS A 340 -13.58 21.58 19.51
C LYS A 340 -13.57 20.78 18.21
N THR A 341 -13.35 21.45 17.06
CA THR A 341 -13.30 20.79 15.75
C THR A 341 -12.24 19.69 15.73
N ARG A 342 -11.02 19.98 16.19
CA ARG A 342 -9.93 19.00 16.20
C ARG A 342 -10.13 17.89 17.22
N THR A 343 -10.74 18.19 18.36
CA THR A 343 -11.07 17.20 19.41
C THR A 343 -12.14 16.20 18.92
N GLU A 344 -13.17 16.68 18.24
CA GLU A 344 -14.29 15.85 17.79
C GLU A 344 -14.02 15.18 16.43
N GLY A 345 -13.24 15.85 15.57
CA GLY A 345 -12.98 15.41 14.20
C GLY A 345 -11.87 14.37 14.08
N PHE A 346 -10.85 14.39 14.93
CA PHE A 346 -9.75 13.42 14.91
C PHE A 346 -9.95 12.31 15.94
N GLY A 347 -9.65 11.08 15.52
CA GLY A 347 -9.61 9.91 16.40
C GLY A 347 -8.40 9.92 17.35
N PRO A 348 -8.41 9.03 18.36
CA PRO A 348 -7.40 9.04 19.44
C PRO A 348 -5.96 8.85 18.95
N GLU A 349 -5.73 8.00 17.95
CA GLU A 349 -4.38 7.75 17.41
C GLU A 349 -3.84 8.97 16.66
N VAL A 350 -4.68 9.62 15.85
CA VAL A 350 -4.29 10.85 15.13
C VAL A 350 -4.00 11.98 16.12
N GLN A 351 -4.83 12.17 17.14
CA GLN A 351 -4.59 13.15 18.21
C GLN A 351 -3.25 12.89 18.91
N ARG A 352 -2.98 11.63 19.30
CA ARG A 352 -1.71 11.23 19.92
C ARG A 352 -0.52 11.61 19.06
N ARG A 353 -0.57 11.27 17.74
CA ARG A 353 0.51 11.56 16.80
C ARG A 353 0.73 13.04 16.59
N ILE A 354 -0.34 13.83 16.47
CA ILE A 354 -0.25 15.30 16.36
C ILE A 354 0.42 15.90 17.62
N LEU A 355 0.01 15.48 18.82
CA LEU A 355 0.59 15.96 20.08
C LEU A 355 2.08 15.64 20.20
N LEU A 356 2.45 14.39 19.93
CA LEU A 356 3.86 13.95 19.93
C LEU A 356 4.69 14.69 18.88
N GLY A 357 4.16 14.88 17.67
CA GLY A 357 4.83 15.63 16.60
C GLY A 357 5.04 17.10 16.96
N THR A 358 4.04 17.74 17.53
CA THR A 358 4.14 19.11 18.04
C THR A 358 5.20 19.24 19.13
N TYR A 359 5.27 18.28 20.05
CA TYR A 359 6.30 18.22 21.08
C TYR A 359 7.70 18.10 20.47
N VAL A 360 7.89 17.19 19.53
CA VAL A 360 9.17 16.97 18.84
C VAL A 360 9.65 18.22 18.10
N LEU A 361 8.75 19.03 17.55
CA LEU A 361 9.07 20.26 16.82
C LEU A 361 9.19 21.49 17.73
N SER A 362 8.90 21.38 19.03
CA SER A 362 8.96 22.53 19.94
C SER A 362 10.39 22.96 20.27
N ALA A 363 10.54 24.21 20.72
CA ALA A 363 11.83 24.79 21.07
C ALA A 363 12.58 23.94 22.12
N GLY A 364 13.85 23.69 21.87
CA GLY A 364 14.71 22.83 22.71
C GLY A 364 14.63 21.33 22.40
N TYR A 365 13.57 20.85 21.71
CA TYR A 365 13.42 19.43 21.35
C TYR A 365 13.70 19.17 19.87
N TYR A 366 13.56 20.16 19.00
CA TYR A 366 13.78 20.04 17.57
C TYR A 366 15.17 19.46 17.25
N ASP A 367 16.23 20.01 17.82
CA ASP A 367 17.60 19.53 17.59
C ASP A 367 17.86 18.17 18.22
N ALA A 368 17.32 17.96 19.44
CA ALA A 368 17.53 16.73 20.21
C ALA A 368 16.81 15.52 19.62
N TYR A 369 15.65 15.70 18.99
CA TYR A 369 14.84 14.64 18.45
C TYR A 369 14.77 14.65 16.92
N TYR A 370 14.19 15.71 16.32
CA TYR A 370 13.92 15.71 14.87
C TYR A 370 15.21 15.69 14.05
N LEU A 371 16.12 16.60 14.30
CA LEU A 371 17.42 16.61 13.58
C LEU A 371 18.24 15.34 13.83
N LYS A 372 18.18 14.80 15.04
CA LYS A 372 18.82 13.53 15.36
C LYS A 372 18.23 12.37 14.57
N ALA A 373 16.89 12.30 14.47
CA ALA A 373 16.20 11.29 13.69
C ALA A 373 16.53 11.39 12.19
N LEU A 374 16.64 12.60 11.63
CA LEU A 374 17.11 12.81 10.25
C LEU A 374 18.56 12.31 10.02
N LYS A 375 19.44 12.50 11.01
CA LYS A 375 20.81 11.94 10.95
C LYS A 375 20.79 10.41 10.96
N VAL A 376 19.94 9.80 11.82
CA VAL A 376 19.76 8.33 11.85
C VAL A 376 19.18 7.83 10.51
N ARG A 377 18.19 8.52 9.95
CA ARG A 377 17.67 8.22 8.60
C ARG A 377 18.78 8.18 7.56
N ARG A 378 19.73 9.14 7.59
CA ARG A 378 20.87 9.15 6.68
C ARG A 378 21.78 7.94 6.89
N LEU A 379 22.04 7.53 8.14
CA LEU A 379 22.85 6.35 8.43
C LEU A 379 22.17 5.07 7.89
N ILE A 380 20.86 4.92 8.08
CA ILE A 380 20.08 3.80 7.54
C ILE A 380 20.19 3.79 6.00
N LYS A 381 19.99 4.94 5.34
CA LYS A 381 20.14 5.04 3.89
C LYS A 381 21.54 4.61 3.42
N ASN A 382 22.58 5.07 4.09
CA ASN A 382 23.96 4.73 3.73
C ASN A 382 24.25 3.23 3.88
N GLU A 383 23.67 2.55 4.88
CA GLU A 383 23.79 1.10 5.03
C GLU A 383 23.12 0.32 3.89
N PHE A 384 21.93 0.77 3.45
CA PHE A 384 21.30 0.18 2.27
C PHE A 384 22.16 0.40 1.01
N ASP A 385 22.72 1.61 0.81
CA ASP A 385 23.59 1.89 -0.33
C ASP A 385 24.86 1.03 -0.31
N GLU A 386 25.45 0.80 0.88
CA GLU A 386 26.58 -0.11 1.04
C GLU A 386 26.18 -1.56 0.76
N ALA A 387 25.02 -2.02 1.26
CA ALA A 387 24.53 -3.37 1.00
C ALA A 387 24.30 -3.57 -0.50
N PHE A 388 23.63 -2.64 -1.18
CA PHE A 388 23.38 -2.70 -2.62
C PHE A 388 24.64 -2.54 -3.50
N SER A 389 25.78 -2.12 -2.94
CA SER A 389 27.06 -2.22 -3.64
C SER A 389 27.56 -3.67 -3.77
N LYS A 390 27.01 -4.60 -2.99
CA LYS A 390 27.42 -6.01 -2.87
C LYS A 390 26.36 -6.97 -3.40
N VAL A 391 25.07 -6.57 -3.34
CA VAL A 391 23.91 -7.39 -3.72
C VAL A 391 22.94 -6.59 -4.58
N ASP A 392 22.17 -7.30 -5.39
CA ASP A 392 21.17 -6.68 -6.29
C ASP A 392 19.83 -6.42 -5.56
N LEU A 393 19.47 -7.29 -4.63
CA LEU A 393 18.23 -7.23 -3.86
C LEU A 393 18.49 -7.66 -2.40
N ILE A 394 17.57 -7.28 -1.52
CA ILE A 394 17.55 -7.73 -0.13
C ILE A 394 16.24 -8.46 0.14
N LEU A 395 16.31 -9.64 0.79
CA LEU A 395 15.18 -10.45 1.20
C LEU A 395 14.97 -10.35 2.70
N THR A 396 13.73 -10.04 3.10
CA THR A 396 13.32 -9.98 4.51
C THR A 396 11.89 -10.53 4.67
N PRO A 397 11.42 -10.84 5.88
CA PRO A 397 9.98 -10.95 6.12
C PRO A 397 9.31 -9.59 5.88
N THR A 398 8.04 -9.59 5.46
CA THR A 398 7.25 -8.36 5.36
C THR A 398 6.82 -7.85 6.72
N ALA A 399 6.37 -8.75 7.59
CA ALA A 399 6.00 -8.47 8.97
C ALA A 399 6.57 -9.56 9.89
N PRO A 400 6.81 -9.27 11.19
CA PRO A 400 7.34 -10.27 12.12
C PRO A 400 6.33 -11.37 12.44
N ASN A 401 5.04 -11.12 12.25
CA ASN A 401 3.94 -12.03 12.53
C ASN A 401 2.97 -12.14 11.34
N THR A 402 2.03 -13.08 11.45
CA THR A 402 0.81 -13.10 10.62
C THR A 402 -0.23 -12.13 11.20
N SER A 403 -1.37 -11.96 10.51
CA SER A 403 -2.50 -11.19 11.02
C SER A 403 -2.91 -11.67 12.43
N TYR A 404 -3.46 -10.77 13.23
CA TYR A 404 -3.88 -10.95 14.61
C TYR A 404 -5.33 -10.51 14.80
N LYS A 405 -5.93 -10.88 15.95
CA LYS A 405 -7.35 -10.59 16.23
C LYS A 405 -7.60 -9.12 16.52
N PHE A 406 -8.80 -8.66 16.20
CA PHE A 406 -9.26 -7.33 16.59
C PHE A 406 -9.12 -7.10 18.10
N GLY A 407 -8.66 -5.90 18.48
CA GLY A 407 -8.48 -5.49 19.87
C GLY A 407 -7.24 -6.06 20.56
N GLU A 408 -6.54 -7.01 19.96
CA GLU A 408 -5.38 -7.67 20.58
C GLU A 408 -4.26 -6.69 20.94
N LYS A 409 -4.06 -5.64 20.11
CA LYS A 409 -3.05 -4.61 20.31
C LYS A 409 -3.62 -3.22 20.64
N ALA A 410 -4.93 -3.11 20.87
CA ALA A 410 -5.62 -1.82 21.07
C ALA A 410 -5.09 -1.03 22.28
N ASN A 411 -4.64 -1.73 23.33
CA ASN A 411 -4.13 -1.13 24.55
C ASN A 411 -2.60 -1.01 24.61
N ASP A 412 -1.90 -1.45 23.56
CA ASP A 412 -0.43 -1.38 23.44
C ASP A 412 -0.03 -0.80 22.09
N PRO A 413 0.05 0.54 21.96
CA PRO A 413 0.49 1.18 20.73
C PRO A 413 1.88 0.73 20.26
N LEU A 414 2.78 0.38 21.18
CA LEU A 414 4.12 -0.08 20.83
C LEU A 414 4.08 -1.46 20.16
N ALA A 415 3.22 -2.37 20.64
CA ALA A 415 3.02 -3.67 20.00
C ALA A 415 2.46 -3.54 18.58
N MET A 416 1.57 -2.55 18.33
CA MET A 416 1.10 -2.23 16.98
C MET A 416 2.23 -1.69 16.11
N TYR A 417 3.06 -0.78 16.65
CA TYR A 417 4.17 -0.18 15.91
C TYR A 417 5.26 -1.20 15.54
N LEU A 418 5.48 -2.21 16.36
CA LEU A 418 6.46 -3.27 16.11
C LEU A 418 6.13 -4.14 14.89
N GLU A 419 4.87 -4.19 14.44
CA GLU A 419 4.52 -4.90 13.20
C GLU A 419 5.15 -4.27 11.94
N ASP A 420 5.51 -3.00 12.00
CA ASP A 420 6.14 -2.26 10.89
C ASP A 420 7.69 -2.33 10.91
N ILE A 421 8.29 -3.08 11.85
CA ILE A 421 9.75 -3.10 12.03
C ILE A 421 10.50 -3.57 10.78
N CYS A 422 9.89 -4.45 9.98
CA CYS A 422 10.49 -4.98 8.76
C CYS A 422 10.30 -4.05 7.54
N THR A 423 9.31 -3.16 7.55
CA THR A 423 8.95 -2.33 6.40
C THR A 423 9.48 -0.92 6.48
N VAL A 424 9.48 -0.31 7.66
CA VAL A 424 9.92 1.07 7.92
C VAL A 424 11.31 1.42 7.39
N PRO A 425 12.35 0.55 7.50
CA PRO A 425 13.68 0.88 7.01
C PRO A 425 13.71 1.25 5.53
N ALA A 426 12.91 0.59 4.70
CA ALA A 426 12.81 0.89 3.27
C ALA A 426 12.19 2.27 3.00
N ASN A 427 11.22 2.72 3.81
CA ASN A 427 10.64 4.06 3.70
C ASN A 427 11.65 5.15 4.07
N LEU A 428 12.40 4.95 5.17
CA LEU A 428 13.45 5.88 5.59
C LEU A 428 14.56 6.00 4.55
N ALA A 429 14.92 4.89 3.90
CA ALA A 429 15.90 4.85 2.82
C ALA A 429 15.36 5.36 1.47
N GLY A 430 14.04 5.47 1.28
CA GLY A 430 13.40 5.90 0.04
C GLY A 430 13.46 4.87 -1.10
N ILE A 431 13.77 3.60 -0.80
CA ILE A 431 13.95 2.51 -1.76
C ILE A 431 12.65 1.77 -2.06
N PRO A 432 12.51 1.09 -3.21
CA PRO A 432 11.34 0.28 -3.53
C PRO A 432 11.31 -1.02 -2.73
N GLY A 433 10.12 -1.55 -2.51
CA GLY A 433 9.91 -2.85 -1.89
C GLY A 433 8.60 -3.49 -2.33
N ILE A 434 8.61 -4.80 -2.49
CA ILE A 434 7.44 -5.59 -2.83
C ILE A 434 7.21 -6.67 -1.78
N SER A 435 5.97 -6.84 -1.36
CA SER A 435 5.50 -7.97 -0.58
C SER A 435 4.77 -8.94 -1.49
N ILE A 436 5.14 -10.21 -1.43
CA ILE A 436 4.50 -11.28 -2.18
C ILE A 436 4.15 -12.43 -1.22
N PRO A 437 3.08 -13.21 -1.49
CA PRO A 437 2.73 -14.36 -0.67
C PRO A 437 3.86 -15.40 -0.68
N ALA A 438 4.18 -15.95 0.52
CA ALA A 438 5.25 -16.94 0.72
C ALA A 438 4.79 -18.20 1.46
N GLY A 439 3.49 -18.34 1.70
CA GLY A 439 2.91 -19.50 2.35
C GLY A 439 1.80 -19.14 3.34
N MET A 440 1.40 -20.12 4.14
CA MET A 440 0.35 -20.02 5.14
C MET A 440 0.85 -20.47 6.50
N SER A 441 0.35 -19.83 7.55
CA SER A 441 0.54 -20.31 8.94
C SER A 441 -0.37 -21.50 9.25
N SER A 442 -0.11 -22.15 10.37
CA SER A 442 -0.96 -23.21 10.93
C SER A 442 -2.38 -22.73 11.27
N SER A 443 -2.57 -21.42 11.43
CA SER A 443 -3.87 -20.78 11.65
C SER A 443 -4.58 -20.38 10.34
N ASN A 444 -4.09 -20.85 9.19
CA ASN A 444 -4.60 -20.50 7.87
C ASN A 444 -4.60 -18.98 7.59
N LEU A 445 -3.55 -18.29 8.05
CA LEU A 445 -3.32 -16.88 7.75
C LEU A 445 -2.08 -16.73 6.85
N PRO A 446 -2.11 -15.84 5.85
CA PRO A 446 -1.01 -15.65 4.91
C PRO A 446 0.27 -15.16 5.58
N ILE A 447 1.41 -15.53 4.98
CA ILE A 447 2.74 -15.04 5.30
C ILE A 447 3.31 -14.34 4.07
N GLY A 448 3.88 -13.14 4.25
CA GLY A 448 4.47 -12.35 3.17
C GLY A 448 6.00 -12.36 3.21
N LEU A 449 6.59 -12.60 2.06
CA LEU A 449 8.00 -12.35 1.75
C LEU A 449 8.17 -10.93 1.23
N GLN A 450 9.16 -10.20 1.72
CA GLN A 450 9.52 -8.88 1.20
C GLN A 450 10.84 -8.93 0.44
N LEU A 451 10.84 -8.37 -0.77
CA LEU A 451 12.06 -8.02 -1.49
C LEU A 451 12.22 -6.50 -1.49
N LEU A 452 13.46 -6.03 -1.32
CA LEU A 452 13.84 -4.62 -1.38
C LEU A 452 14.89 -4.47 -2.48
N GLY A 453 14.75 -3.41 -3.30
CA GLY A 453 15.70 -3.05 -4.36
C GLY A 453 16.40 -1.73 -4.09
N PRO A 454 17.51 -1.42 -4.79
CA PRO A 454 18.09 -0.08 -4.77
C PRO A 454 17.09 0.95 -5.32
N ALA A 455 17.29 2.23 -5.05
CA ALA A 455 16.46 3.28 -5.61
C ALA A 455 16.42 3.17 -7.16
N MET A 456 15.21 3.23 -7.75
CA MET A 456 14.92 2.99 -9.16
C MET A 456 15.24 1.55 -9.63
N GLY A 457 15.28 0.57 -8.72
CA GLY A 457 15.53 -0.84 -9.00
C GLY A 457 14.28 -1.70 -9.14
N GLU A 458 13.12 -1.10 -9.46
CA GLU A 458 11.84 -1.80 -9.58
C GLU A 458 11.87 -2.93 -10.62
N GLU A 459 12.63 -2.80 -11.70
CA GLU A 459 12.74 -3.85 -12.74
C GLU A 459 13.36 -5.14 -12.16
N THR A 460 14.49 -5.02 -11.46
CA THR A 460 15.14 -6.18 -10.82
C THR A 460 14.26 -6.77 -9.71
N LEU A 461 13.57 -5.90 -8.96
CA LEU A 461 12.64 -6.28 -7.91
C LEU A 461 11.47 -7.11 -8.47
N LEU A 462 10.81 -6.62 -9.54
CA LEU A 462 9.71 -7.30 -10.21
C LEU A 462 10.14 -8.62 -10.87
N ARG A 463 11.33 -8.65 -11.49
CA ARG A 463 11.91 -9.86 -12.06
C ARG A 463 12.06 -10.97 -11.02
N ALA A 464 12.65 -10.64 -9.87
CA ALA A 464 12.86 -11.63 -8.81
C ALA A 464 11.53 -12.08 -8.16
N ALA A 465 10.60 -11.13 -7.94
CA ALA A 465 9.27 -11.44 -7.40
C ALA A 465 8.49 -12.34 -8.36
N PHE A 466 8.48 -12.02 -9.66
CA PHE A 466 7.85 -12.84 -10.70
C PHE A 466 8.44 -14.24 -10.76
N THR A 467 9.77 -14.38 -10.74
CA THR A 467 10.43 -15.69 -10.77
C THR A 467 10.05 -16.54 -9.54
N PHE A 468 9.97 -15.94 -8.35
CA PHE A 468 9.52 -16.65 -7.16
C PHE A 468 8.06 -17.12 -7.29
N GLU A 469 7.18 -16.24 -7.74
CA GLU A 469 5.76 -16.54 -7.96
C GLU A 469 5.56 -17.71 -8.92
N GLN A 470 6.34 -17.76 -10.02
CA GLN A 470 6.30 -18.87 -10.99
C GLN A 470 6.86 -20.18 -10.39
N ALA A 471 7.85 -20.11 -9.52
CA ALA A 471 8.47 -21.27 -8.89
C ALA A 471 7.65 -21.84 -7.71
N ARG A 472 6.76 -21.02 -7.11
CA ARG A 472 5.97 -21.34 -5.93
C ARG A 472 4.47 -21.13 -6.18
N PRO A 473 3.85 -21.86 -7.13
CA PRO A 473 2.40 -21.75 -7.38
C PRO A 473 1.55 -22.12 -6.15
N ASP A 474 2.11 -22.89 -5.21
CA ASP A 474 1.51 -23.18 -3.90
C ASP A 474 1.36 -21.95 -3.00
N CYS A 475 2.08 -20.88 -3.28
CA CYS A 475 1.97 -19.59 -2.60
C CYS A 475 1.00 -18.60 -3.29
N GLN A 476 0.41 -18.95 -4.43
CA GLN A 476 -0.67 -18.18 -5.04
C GLN A 476 -1.98 -18.40 -4.28
N LEU A 477 -2.18 -17.58 -3.26
CA LEU A 477 -3.23 -17.77 -2.27
C LEU A 477 -4.57 -17.21 -2.75
N VAL A 478 -5.66 -17.93 -2.48
CA VAL A 478 -7.04 -17.51 -2.74
C VAL A 478 -7.81 -17.54 -1.43
N ALA A 479 -8.27 -16.38 -0.96
CA ALA A 479 -9.08 -16.31 0.23
C ALA A 479 -10.43 -17.07 0.04
N PRO A 480 -11.04 -17.57 1.11
CA PRO A 480 -12.32 -18.30 1.03
C PRO A 480 -13.45 -17.52 0.33
N THR A 481 -13.37 -16.18 0.36
CA THR A 481 -14.33 -15.26 -0.28
C THR A 481 -13.87 -14.80 -1.67
N GLY A 482 -12.68 -15.19 -2.12
CA GLY A 482 -11.92 -14.48 -3.17
C GLY A 482 -12.22 -14.89 -4.61
N GLU A 483 -13.15 -15.80 -4.90
CA GLU A 483 -13.43 -16.22 -6.28
C GLU A 483 -14.60 -15.44 -6.89
N VAL A 484 -14.29 -14.62 -7.89
CA VAL A 484 -15.27 -14.00 -8.78
C VAL A 484 -15.59 -14.97 -9.91
N SER A 485 -16.84 -15.34 -10.08
CA SER A 485 -17.30 -16.09 -11.24
C SER A 485 -17.51 -15.13 -12.41
N ILE A 486 -16.65 -15.18 -13.40
CA ILE A 486 -16.64 -14.33 -14.62
C ILE A 486 -16.77 -15.23 -15.83
#